data_dcd17f3c5c22dcb3a4c6669fcb4c8226
#
_entry.id   dcd17f3c5c22dcb3a4c6669fcb4c8226
#
_cell.length_a   1.000
_cell.length_b   1.000
_cell.length_c   1.000
_cell.angle_alpha   90.00
_cell.angle_beta   90.00
_cell.angle_gamma   90.00
#
_symmetry.space_group_name_H-M   'P 1'
#
loop_
_entity.id
_entity.type
_entity.pdbx_description
1 polymer ?
#
loop_
_entity_poly.entity_id
_entity_poly.type
_entity_poly.pdbx_seq_one_letter_code
_entity_poly.pdbx_strand_id
1 'polypeptide(L)'
;MALFAGTIATTALDLDVATVGSRFGGIPSGLPQLHIPEFRPELILTLLSPAFTVAMLGAIESLLSAVVADRMGGDRHNPNTELFAQGVANIVSPMFGGLPATGALARTATNIRSGARSPVAGMIHAITLLGVLMFGAGLASYVPLPVLAAILFVVAWNMGEWREIGEITKQTYTDVLVWFATFVLTVIADLTVAVEVGMAMASLMFIRRVTRTTTVTRVTPEYIEAGRPHILLTC
;
A
#
# COMPACT_ATOMS: atom_id res chain seq x y z
N MET A 1 6.37 14.12 18.44
CA MET A 1 7.43 14.80 19.23
C MET A 1 8.47 15.46 18.33
N ALA A 2 9.11 14.75 17.37
CA ALA A 2 10.13 15.34 16.48
C ALA A 2 9.64 16.57 15.69
N LEU A 3 8.40 16.54 15.19
CA LEU A 3 7.82 17.67 14.46
C LEU A 3 7.69 18.92 15.34
N PHE A 4 7.16 18.78 16.56
CA PHE A 4 7.03 19.90 17.48
C PHE A 4 8.40 20.44 17.92
N ALA A 5 9.32 19.55 18.29
CA ALA A 5 10.68 19.95 18.69
C ALA A 5 11.42 20.67 17.56
N GLY A 6 11.32 20.16 16.33
CA GLY A 6 11.92 20.78 15.17
C GLY A 6 11.31 22.14 14.83
N THR A 7 9.98 22.29 14.91
CA THR A 7 9.30 23.56 14.67
C THR A 7 9.68 24.58 15.74
N ILE A 8 9.70 24.19 17.03
CA ILE A 8 10.12 25.06 18.11
C ILE A 8 11.60 25.48 17.95
N ALA A 9 12.48 24.53 17.63
CA ALA A 9 13.90 24.83 17.44
C ALA A 9 14.16 25.80 16.29
N THR A 10 13.51 25.61 15.14
CA THR A 10 13.66 26.52 13.98
C THR A 10 13.10 27.90 14.26
N THR A 11 11.97 27.99 14.97
CA THR A 11 11.37 29.29 15.32
C THR A 11 12.18 30.00 16.43
N ALA A 12 12.66 29.24 17.44
CA ALA A 12 13.43 29.83 18.57
C ALA A 12 14.85 30.27 18.16
N LEU A 13 15.44 29.61 17.16
CA LEU A 13 16.79 29.93 16.67
C LEU A 13 16.74 30.86 15.44
N ASP A 14 15.56 31.33 15.07
CA ASP A 14 15.31 32.21 13.90
C ASP A 14 16.04 31.73 12.64
N LEU A 15 15.93 30.40 12.38
CA LEU A 15 16.58 29.80 11.22
C LEU A 15 15.80 30.15 9.95
N ASP A 16 16.49 30.69 8.95
CA ASP A 16 15.92 30.98 7.62
C ASP A 16 15.75 29.68 6.83
N VAL A 17 14.71 28.93 7.17
CA VAL A 17 14.33 27.66 6.52
C VAL A 17 12.95 27.76 5.91
N ALA A 18 12.78 27.13 4.73
CA ALA A 18 11.48 27.05 4.08
C ALA A 18 10.49 26.28 4.96
N THR A 19 9.32 26.85 5.19
CA THR A 19 8.20 26.24 5.90
C THR A 19 7.09 25.81 4.91
N VAL A 20 6.13 25.02 5.38
CA VAL A 20 4.94 24.67 4.60
C VAL A 20 4.18 25.93 4.15
N GLY A 21 4.06 26.92 5.04
CA GLY A 21 3.43 28.19 4.72
C GLY A 21 4.17 28.99 3.65
N SER A 22 5.50 29.14 3.79
CA SER A 22 6.30 29.94 2.85
C SER A 22 6.42 29.32 1.46
N ARG A 23 6.40 27.97 1.37
CA ARG A 23 6.57 27.27 0.08
C ARG A 23 5.27 26.97 -0.64
N PHE A 24 4.20 26.63 0.09
CA PHE A 24 2.94 26.16 -0.47
C PHE A 24 1.75 27.08 -0.17
N GLY A 25 1.97 28.22 0.48
CA GLY A 25 0.88 29.15 0.86
C GLY A 25 0.05 28.67 2.05
N GLY A 26 0.48 27.60 2.75
CA GLY A 26 -0.22 27.02 3.90
C GLY A 26 -1.13 25.85 3.52
N ILE A 27 -1.80 25.31 4.53
CA ILE A 27 -2.80 24.25 4.36
C ILE A 27 -4.18 24.90 4.30
N PRO A 28 -5.00 24.61 3.28
CA PRO A 28 -6.37 25.12 3.23
C PRO A 28 -7.12 24.74 4.51
N SER A 29 -7.65 25.73 5.20
CA SER A 29 -8.49 25.51 6.40
C SER A 29 -9.94 25.41 5.97
N GLY A 30 -10.66 24.43 6.49
CA GLY A 30 -12.08 24.24 6.25
C GLY A 30 -12.47 22.80 5.92
N LEU A 31 -13.77 22.61 5.79
CA LEU A 31 -14.29 21.30 5.35
C LEU A 31 -13.99 21.08 3.87
N PRO A 32 -13.58 19.86 3.49
CA PRO A 32 -13.45 19.51 2.07
C PRO A 32 -14.78 19.74 1.36
N GLN A 33 -14.75 20.49 0.28
CA GLN A 33 -15.95 20.74 -0.51
C GLN A 33 -16.21 19.57 -1.45
N LEU A 34 -17.49 19.22 -1.59
CA LEU A 34 -17.89 18.21 -2.55
C LEU A 34 -17.66 18.77 -3.96
N HIS A 35 -16.83 18.09 -4.71
CA HIS A 35 -16.52 18.39 -6.10
C HIS A 35 -16.73 17.14 -6.93
N ILE A 36 -17.69 17.17 -7.85
CA ILE A 36 -17.90 16.03 -8.75
C ILE A 36 -16.87 16.18 -9.89
N PRO A 37 -15.94 15.20 -10.03
CA PRO A 37 -14.96 15.24 -11.10
C PRO A 37 -15.63 15.29 -12.46
N GLU A 38 -15.12 16.14 -13.36
CA GLU A 38 -15.61 16.21 -14.73
C GLU A 38 -15.31 14.90 -15.45
N PHE A 39 -16.33 14.27 -15.99
CA PHE A 39 -16.16 13.07 -16.80
C PHE A 39 -15.69 13.45 -18.20
N ARG A 40 -14.46 13.07 -18.55
CA ARG A 40 -13.82 13.32 -19.86
C ARG A 40 -13.55 12.00 -20.56
N PRO A 41 -14.39 11.59 -21.53
CA PRO A 41 -14.24 10.31 -22.23
C PRO A 41 -12.88 10.14 -22.92
N GLU A 42 -12.28 11.25 -23.39
CA GLU A 42 -11.01 11.22 -24.11
C GLU A 42 -9.84 10.72 -23.24
N LEU A 43 -9.95 10.87 -21.91
CA LEU A 43 -8.92 10.47 -20.97
C LEU A 43 -9.01 9.00 -20.55
N ILE A 44 -10.11 8.30 -20.87
CA ILE A 44 -10.34 6.92 -20.40
C ILE A 44 -9.20 6.00 -20.82
N LEU A 45 -8.86 5.99 -22.10
CA LEU A 45 -7.80 5.11 -22.61
C LEU A 45 -6.43 5.43 -22.02
N THR A 46 -6.13 6.70 -21.82
CA THR A 46 -4.86 7.16 -21.25
C THR A 46 -4.76 6.81 -19.76
N LEU A 47 -5.87 6.90 -19.03
CA LEU A 47 -5.91 6.66 -17.59
C LEU A 47 -6.14 5.20 -17.22
N LEU A 48 -6.50 4.34 -18.18
CA LEU A 48 -6.83 2.94 -17.88
C LEU A 48 -5.67 2.17 -17.25
N SER A 49 -4.47 2.29 -17.83
CA SER A 49 -3.27 1.62 -17.31
C SER A 49 -2.88 2.12 -15.90
N PRO A 50 -2.69 3.41 -15.64
CA PRO A 50 -2.40 3.88 -14.29
C PRO A 50 -3.54 3.61 -13.29
N ALA A 51 -4.80 3.66 -13.71
CA ALA A 51 -5.93 3.33 -12.85
C ALA A 51 -5.92 1.84 -12.45
N PHE A 52 -5.64 0.94 -13.39
CA PHE A 52 -5.49 -0.48 -13.11
C PHE A 52 -4.34 -0.75 -12.14
N THR A 53 -3.20 -0.12 -12.34
CA THR A 53 -2.03 -0.25 -11.45
C THR A 53 -2.36 0.22 -10.03
N VAL A 54 -2.97 1.39 -9.88
CA VAL A 54 -3.37 1.92 -8.58
C VAL A 54 -4.40 1.02 -7.90
N ALA A 55 -5.36 0.49 -8.66
CA ALA A 55 -6.36 -0.43 -8.14
C ALA A 55 -5.72 -1.75 -7.64
N MET A 56 -4.81 -2.32 -8.42
CA MET A 56 -4.09 -3.55 -8.03
C MET A 56 -3.20 -3.34 -6.82
N LEU A 57 -2.43 -2.25 -6.80
CA LEU A 57 -1.60 -1.90 -5.63
C LEU A 57 -2.47 -1.70 -4.39
N GLY A 58 -3.55 -0.93 -4.52
CA GLY A 58 -4.47 -0.69 -3.42
C GLY A 58 -5.11 -1.98 -2.89
N ALA A 59 -5.53 -2.88 -3.78
CA ALA A 59 -6.10 -4.17 -3.40
C ALA A 59 -5.09 -5.07 -2.68
N ILE A 60 -3.89 -5.21 -3.22
CA ILE A 60 -2.84 -6.05 -2.63
C ILE A 60 -2.42 -5.51 -1.26
N GLU A 61 -2.16 -4.21 -1.16
CA GLU A 61 -1.69 -3.58 0.08
C GLU A 61 -2.76 -3.60 1.17
N SER A 62 -4.03 -3.36 0.82
CA SER A 62 -5.15 -3.46 1.76
C SER A 62 -5.29 -4.87 2.31
N LEU A 63 -5.30 -5.89 1.44
CA LEU A 63 -5.39 -7.30 1.86
C LEU A 63 -4.18 -7.74 2.69
N LEU A 64 -2.97 -7.33 2.32
CA LEU A 64 -1.77 -7.62 3.14
C LEU A 64 -1.88 -6.96 4.52
N SER A 65 -2.34 -5.72 4.57
CA SER A 65 -2.57 -5.00 5.82
C SER A 65 -3.59 -5.71 6.71
N ALA A 66 -4.68 -6.20 6.11
CA ALA A 66 -5.71 -6.96 6.80
C ALA A 66 -5.19 -8.32 7.31
N VAL A 67 -4.38 -9.04 6.51
CA VAL A 67 -3.75 -10.31 6.94
C VAL A 67 -2.78 -10.09 8.11
N VAL A 68 -2.02 -8.99 8.11
CA VAL A 68 -1.15 -8.64 9.24
C VAL A 68 -1.99 -8.32 10.47
N ALA A 69 -3.10 -7.59 10.30
CA ALA A 69 -4.03 -7.30 11.38
C ALA A 69 -4.61 -8.58 12.01
N ASP A 70 -5.03 -9.54 11.18
CA ASP A 70 -5.54 -10.84 11.65
C ASP A 70 -4.52 -11.60 12.49
N ARG A 71 -3.28 -11.68 11.98
CA ARG A 71 -2.20 -12.38 12.70
C ARG A 71 -1.87 -11.74 14.05
N MET A 72 -1.97 -10.43 14.14
CA MET A 72 -1.68 -9.69 15.37
C MET A 72 -2.87 -9.61 16.32
N GLY A 73 -4.08 -9.53 15.78
CA GLY A 73 -5.33 -9.38 16.54
C GLY A 73 -5.97 -10.70 16.95
N GLY A 74 -5.65 -11.80 16.26
CA GLY A 74 -6.25 -13.11 16.48
C GLY A 74 -7.67 -13.24 15.90
N ASP A 75 -8.04 -12.36 15.00
CA ASP A 75 -9.33 -12.31 14.30
C ASP A 75 -9.17 -12.70 12.82
N ARG A 76 -10.26 -12.75 12.07
CA ARG A 76 -10.25 -13.00 10.62
C ARG A 76 -11.11 -11.99 9.89
N HIS A 77 -10.51 -11.29 8.94
CA HIS A 77 -11.24 -10.39 8.06
C HIS A 77 -11.94 -11.14 6.91
N ASN A 78 -12.91 -10.48 6.28
CA ASN A 78 -13.49 -10.95 5.03
C ASN A 78 -12.85 -10.18 3.85
N PRO A 79 -12.05 -10.87 2.99
CA PRO A 79 -11.33 -10.21 1.89
C PRO A 79 -12.26 -9.48 0.90
N ASN A 80 -13.46 -10.02 0.65
CA ASN A 80 -14.41 -9.40 -0.27
C ASN A 80 -14.97 -8.10 0.30
N THR A 81 -15.27 -8.08 1.60
CA THR A 81 -15.75 -6.87 2.29
C THR A 81 -14.66 -5.80 2.32
N GLU A 82 -13.41 -6.20 2.58
CA GLU A 82 -12.26 -5.30 2.56
C GLU A 82 -12.08 -4.64 1.19
N LEU A 83 -12.04 -5.43 0.12
CA LEU A 83 -11.90 -4.90 -1.24
C LEU A 83 -13.08 -4.01 -1.66
N PHE A 84 -14.30 -4.38 -1.27
CA PHE A 84 -15.48 -3.56 -1.53
C PHE A 84 -15.39 -2.21 -0.81
N ALA A 85 -15.04 -2.23 0.49
CA ALA A 85 -14.87 -1.01 1.27
C ALA A 85 -13.76 -0.12 0.70
N GLN A 86 -12.65 -0.72 0.29
CA GLN A 86 -11.54 -0.03 -0.36
C GLN A 86 -11.97 0.63 -1.68
N GLY A 87 -12.76 -0.08 -2.49
CA GLY A 87 -13.33 0.47 -3.72
C GLY A 87 -14.25 1.67 -3.48
N VAL A 88 -15.17 1.54 -2.51
CA VAL A 88 -16.07 2.65 -2.13
C VAL A 88 -15.28 3.85 -1.62
N ALA A 89 -14.27 3.64 -0.77
CA ALA A 89 -13.43 4.71 -0.25
C ALA A 89 -12.71 5.47 -1.38
N ASN A 90 -12.19 4.74 -2.39
CA ASN A 90 -11.50 5.33 -3.53
C ASN A 90 -12.42 5.98 -4.58
N ILE A 91 -13.71 5.71 -4.55
CA ILE A 91 -14.71 6.45 -5.32
C ILE A 91 -15.09 7.75 -4.59
N VAL A 92 -15.24 7.68 -3.27
CA VAL A 92 -15.66 8.83 -2.48
C VAL A 92 -14.53 9.85 -2.27
N SER A 93 -13.29 9.40 -2.08
CA SER A 93 -12.14 10.27 -1.80
C SER A 93 -11.96 11.38 -2.85
N PRO A 94 -11.93 11.11 -4.16
CA PRO A 94 -11.80 12.15 -5.18
C PRO A 94 -12.95 13.15 -5.19
N MET A 95 -14.15 12.76 -4.79
CA MET A 95 -15.30 13.69 -4.70
C MET A 95 -15.08 14.79 -3.66
N PHE A 96 -14.17 14.57 -2.71
CA PHE A 96 -13.76 15.57 -1.73
C PHE A 96 -12.35 16.11 -1.98
N GLY A 97 -11.82 15.95 -3.22
CA GLY A 97 -10.48 16.39 -3.59
C GLY A 97 -9.36 15.55 -3.02
N GLY A 98 -9.68 14.34 -2.50
CA GLY A 98 -8.69 13.40 -1.98
C GLY A 98 -7.99 12.61 -3.08
N LEU A 99 -6.82 12.06 -2.73
CA LEU A 99 -6.09 11.11 -3.56
C LEU A 99 -6.57 9.67 -3.30
N PRO A 100 -6.31 8.73 -4.22
CA PRO A 100 -6.48 7.32 -3.96
C PRO A 100 -5.70 6.90 -2.72
N ALA A 101 -6.33 6.08 -1.88
CA ALA A 101 -5.76 5.63 -0.62
C ALA A 101 -5.87 4.11 -0.47
N THR A 102 -5.01 3.54 0.34
CA THR A 102 -5.02 2.11 0.67
C THR A 102 -4.65 1.89 2.13
N GLY A 103 -4.80 0.66 2.60
CA GLY A 103 -4.36 0.23 3.92
C GLY A 103 -2.84 0.32 4.05
N ALA A 104 -2.35 0.89 5.16
CA ALA A 104 -0.92 1.04 5.41
C ALA A 104 -0.46 0.04 6.46
N LEU A 105 0.36 -0.95 6.06
CA LEU A 105 0.88 -2.02 6.91
C LEU A 105 1.47 -1.52 8.24
N ALA A 106 2.40 -0.55 8.17
CA ALA A 106 3.09 -0.02 9.35
C ALA A 106 2.13 0.70 10.30
N ARG A 107 1.16 1.44 9.76
CA ARG A 107 0.14 2.14 10.58
C ARG A 107 -0.83 1.16 11.20
N THR A 108 -1.27 0.15 10.47
CA THR A 108 -2.15 -0.92 10.96
C THR A 108 -1.47 -1.68 12.10
N ALA A 109 -0.23 -2.13 11.91
CA ALA A 109 0.54 -2.81 12.94
C ALA A 109 0.75 -1.93 14.19
N THR A 110 1.06 -0.65 14.01
CA THR A 110 1.22 0.29 15.13
C THR A 110 -0.08 0.50 15.88
N ASN A 111 -1.21 0.63 15.17
CA ASN A 111 -2.53 0.81 15.76
C ASN A 111 -2.91 -0.39 16.63
N ILE A 112 -2.70 -1.61 16.15
CA ILE A 112 -2.98 -2.85 16.90
C ILE A 112 -2.05 -2.97 18.12
N ARG A 113 -0.75 -2.69 17.96
CA ARG A 113 0.19 -2.66 19.10
C ARG A 113 -0.20 -1.65 20.16
N SER A 114 -0.84 -0.55 19.75
CA SER A 114 -1.36 0.47 20.67
C SER A 114 -2.70 0.09 21.32
N GLY A 115 -3.22 -1.12 21.04
CA GLY A 115 -4.43 -1.66 21.68
C GLY A 115 -5.71 -1.53 20.86
N ALA A 116 -5.64 -1.11 19.60
CA ALA A 116 -6.79 -1.07 18.73
C ALA A 116 -7.32 -2.49 18.45
N ARG A 117 -8.63 -2.67 18.59
CA ARG A 117 -9.31 -3.97 18.35
C ARG A 117 -10.53 -3.85 17.43
N SER A 118 -10.77 -2.66 16.90
CA SER A 118 -11.96 -2.43 16.06
C SER A 118 -11.69 -1.31 15.05
N PRO A 119 -12.49 -1.21 13.98
CA PRO A 119 -12.44 -0.12 13.00
C PRO A 119 -12.64 1.28 13.60
N VAL A 120 -13.22 1.37 14.78
CA VAL A 120 -13.47 2.63 15.48
C VAL A 120 -12.20 3.44 15.71
N ALA A 121 -11.06 2.76 15.94
CA ALA A 121 -9.76 3.45 16.06
C ALA A 121 -9.39 4.22 14.77
N GLY A 122 -9.63 3.64 13.60
CA GLY A 122 -9.43 4.30 12.30
C GLY A 122 -10.41 5.47 12.10
N MET A 123 -11.66 5.32 12.51
CA MET A 123 -12.66 6.39 12.42
C MET A 123 -12.29 7.58 13.32
N ILE A 124 -11.86 7.32 14.56
CA ILE A 124 -11.39 8.37 15.49
C ILE A 124 -10.15 9.07 14.90
N HIS A 125 -9.23 8.31 14.30
CA HIS A 125 -8.07 8.88 13.63
C HIS A 125 -8.48 9.84 12.50
N ALA A 126 -9.42 9.45 11.65
CA ALA A 126 -9.93 10.30 10.57
C ALA A 126 -10.59 11.59 11.11
N ILE A 127 -11.41 11.47 12.17
CA ILE A 127 -12.05 12.62 12.84
C ILE A 127 -10.97 13.53 13.45
N THR A 128 -9.94 12.97 14.07
CA THR A 128 -8.84 13.75 14.64
C THR A 128 -8.09 14.53 13.56
N LEU A 129 -7.81 13.89 12.40
CA LEU A 129 -7.17 14.59 11.27
C LEU A 129 -8.06 15.70 10.72
N LEU A 130 -9.38 15.48 10.62
CA LEU A 130 -10.32 16.51 10.22
C LEU A 130 -10.31 17.68 11.22
N GLY A 131 -10.29 17.39 12.53
CA GLY A 131 -10.17 18.41 13.58
C GLY A 131 -8.86 19.22 13.45
N VAL A 132 -7.73 18.56 13.18
CA VAL A 132 -6.45 19.22 12.93
C VAL A 132 -6.53 20.09 11.67
N LEU A 133 -7.16 19.61 10.61
CA LEU A 133 -7.35 20.40 9.38
C LEU A 133 -8.19 21.66 9.63
N MET A 134 -9.25 21.55 10.42
CA MET A 134 -10.15 22.69 10.71
C MET A 134 -9.55 23.72 11.65
N PHE A 135 -8.85 23.27 12.69
CA PHE A 135 -8.39 24.14 13.78
C PHE A 135 -6.86 24.33 13.81
N GLY A 136 -6.12 23.39 13.27
CA GLY A 136 -4.66 23.34 13.33
C GLY A 136 -3.94 23.72 12.02
N ALA A 137 -4.66 23.97 10.94
CA ALA A 137 -4.07 24.26 9.62
C ALA A 137 -3.12 25.47 9.66
N GLY A 138 -3.47 26.51 10.42
CA GLY A 138 -2.61 27.69 10.61
C GLY A 138 -1.28 27.33 11.30
N LEU A 139 -1.31 26.48 12.32
CA LEU A 139 -0.10 26.02 13.01
C LEU A 139 0.79 25.15 12.11
N ALA A 140 0.19 24.35 11.25
CA ALA A 140 0.92 23.51 10.32
C ALA A 140 1.72 24.31 9.27
N SER A 141 1.35 25.57 9.03
CA SER A 141 2.10 26.47 8.13
C SER A 141 3.51 26.79 8.66
N TYR A 142 3.73 26.74 9.96
CA TYR A 142 5.03 26.97 10.58
C TYR A 142 5.96 25.75 10.56
N VAL A 143 5.49 24.60 10.07
CA VAL A 143 6.30 23.37 10.04
C VAL A 143 7.42 23.53 9.01
N PRO A 144 8.71 23.35 9.43
CA PRO A 144 9.84 23.48 8.54
C PRO A 144 9.96 22.26 7.61
N LEU A 145 10.20 22.50 6.33
CA LEU A 145 10.38 21.41 5.33
C LEU A 145 11.56 20.49 5.64
N PRO A 146 12.73 20.97 6.16
CA PRO A 146 13.81 20.06 6.56
C PRO A 146 13.42 19.05 7.63
N VAL A 147 12.55 19.44 8.58
CA VAL A 147 12.04 18.51 9.60
C VAL A 147 11.15 17.44 9.00
N LEU A 148 10.28 17.82 8.05
CA LEU A 148 9.47 16.85 7.30
C LEU A 148 10.35 15.90 6.48
N ALA A 149 11.37 16.41 5.81
CA ALA A 149 12.31 15.60 5.04
C ALA A 149 13.06 14.61 5.96
N ALA A 150 13.51 15.03 7.13
CA ALA A 150 14.16 14.16 8.10
C ALA A 150 13.22 13.05 8.60
N ILE A 151 11.96 13.40 8.90
CA ILE A 151 10.94 12.41 9.30
C ILE A 151 10.69 11.42 8.18
N LEU A 152 10.52 11.89 6.95
CA LEU A 152 10.30 11.02 5.79
C LEU A 152 11.50 10.10 5.54
N PHE A 153 12.72 10.59 5.72
CA PHE A 153 13.93 9.77 5.60
C PHE A 153 13.95 8.64 6.64
N VAL A 154 13.66 8.96 7.91
CA VAL A 154 13.58 7.95 8.97
C VAL A 154 12.45 6.94 8.71
N VAL A 155 11.30 7.40 8.23
CA VAL A 155 10.18 6.53 7.87
C VAL A 155 10.57 5.61 6.72
N ALA A 156 11.17 6.14 5.64
CA ALA A 156 11.63 5.35 4.51
C ALA A 156 12.67 4.30 4.93
N TRP A 157 13.61 4.68 5.79
CA TRP A 157 14.59 3.76 6.35
C TRP A 157 13.95 2.62 7.15
N ASN A 158 12.97 2.94 7.99
CA ASN A 158 12.26 1.96 8.81
C ASN A 158 11.27 1.10 8.01
N MET A 159 10.80 1.57 6.86
CA MET A 159 9.97 0.80 5.95
C MET A 159 10.78 -0.12 5.03
N GLY A 160 12.08 0.14 4.92
CA GLY A 160 12.98 -0.76 4.20
C GLY A 160 13.09 -2.09 4.93
N GLU A 161 12.55 -3.14 4.33
CA GLU A 161 12.63 -4.51 4.87
C GLU A 161 14.00 -5.13 4.55
N TRP A 162 15.05 -4.52 5.08
CA TRP A 162 16.46 -4.87 4.82
C TRP A 162 16.77 -6.35 5.07
N ARG A 163 16.04 -6.97 6.00
CA ARG A 163 16.18 -8.40 6.35
C ARG A 163 15.61 -9.29 5.25
N GLU A 164 14.52 -8.89 4.63
CA GLU A 164 13.85 -9.60 3.53
C GLU A 164 14.75 -9.72 2.30
N ILE A 165 15.58 -8.70 2.02
CA ILE A 165 16.53 -8.73 0.90
C ILE A 165 17.45 -9.95 1.00
N GLY A 166 17.95 -10.27 2.20
CA GLY A 166 18.76 -11.45 2.45
C GLY A 166 18.01 -12.77 2.29
N GLU A 167 16.70 -12.78 2.49
CA GLU A 167 15.86 -13.97 2.32
C GLU A 167 15.43 -14.16 0.86
N ILE A 168 15.14 -13.07 0.15
CA ILE A 168 14.82 -13.09 -1.28
C ILE A 168 15.97 -13.68 -2.08
N THR A 169 17.22 -13.33 -1.77
CA THR A 169 18.41 -13.87 -2.47
C THR A 169 18.60 -15.39 -2.29
N LYS A 170 17.94 -16.00 -1.29
CA LYS A 170 17.97 -17.45 -1.06
C LYS A 170 16.84 -18.19 -1.79
N GLN A 171 15.90 -17.48 -2.39
CA GLN A 171 14.78 -18.05 -3.11
C GLN A 171 15.20 -18.58 -4.50
N THR A 172 14.23 -19.08 -5.25
CA THR A 172 14.48 -19.58 -6.60
C THR A 172 15.03 -18.47 -7.48
N TYR A 173 16.01 -18.78 -8.32
CA TYR A 173 16.61 -17.81 -9.27
C TYR A 173 15.56 -17.00 -10.03
N THR A 174 14.44 -17.62 -10.36
CA THR A 174 13.30 -17.01 -11.03
C THR A 174 12.65 -15.91 -10.19
N ASP A 175 12.46 -16.14 -8.90
CA ASP A 175 11.84 -15.18 -7.99
C ASP A 175 12.77 -13.98 -7.74
N VAL A 176 14.07 -14.25 -7.60
CA VAL A 176 15.11 -13.22 -7.49
C VAL A 176 15.14 -12.35 -8.75
N LEU A 177 15.01 -12.96 -9.94
CA LEU A 177 15.03 -12.23 -11.21
C LEU A 177 13.80 -11.32 -11.35
N VAL A 178 12.60 -11.80 -10.97
CA VAL A 178 11.38 -10.96 -10.95
C VAL A 178 11.55 -9.79 -10.00
N TRP A 179 11.99 -10.07 -8.77
CA TRP A 179 12.22 -9.03 -7.76
C TRP A 179 13.22 -7.98 -8.26
N PHE A 180 14.38 -8.41 -8.78
CA PHE A 180 15.41 -7.50 -9.27
C PHE A 180 14.92 -6.67 -10.46
N ALA A 181 14.25 -7.30 -11.43
CA ALA A 181 13.70 -6.61 -12.59
C ALA A 181 12.66 -5.56 -12.17
N THR A 182 11.74 -5.91 -11.26
CA THR A 182 10.74 -4.98 -10.74
C THR A 182 11.39 -3.83 -9.99
N PHE A 183 12.40 -4.09 -9.16
CA PHE A 183 13.14 -3.07 -8.44
C PHE A 183 13.83 -2.08 -9.41
N VAL A 184 14.56 -2.60 -10.40
CA VAL A 184 15.25 -1.78 -11.39
C VAL A 184 14.26 -0.93 -12.20
N LEU A 185 13.15 -1.52 -12.63
CA LEU A 185 12.11 -0.80 -13.36
C LEU A 185 11.47 0.30 -12.50
N THR A 186 11.25 0.05 -11.20
CA THR A 186 10.73 1.07 -10.28
C THR A 186 11.65 2.28 -10.18
N VAL A 187 12.98 2.06 -10.21
CA VAL A 187 13.99 3.13 -10.10
C VAL A 187 14.20 3.87 -11.41
N ILE A 188 14.20 3.16 -12.56
CA ILE A 188 14.56 3.74 -13.85
C ILE A 188 13.36 4.30 -14.61
N ALA A 189 12.23 3.60 -14.56
CA ALA A 189 11.01 4.02 -15.25
C ALA A 189 10.06 4.70 -14.23
N ASP A 190 9.07 3.98 -13.77
CA ASP A 190 8.18 4.38 -12.69
C ASP A 190 7.52 3.14 -12.05
N LEU A 191 6.78 3.37 -10.97
CA LEU A 191 6.08 2.32 -10.24
C LEU A 191 5.00 1.63 -11.09
N THR A 192 4.34 2.35 -11.98
CA THR A 192 3.26 1.80 -12.84
C THR A 192 3.81 0.72 -13.76
N VAL A 193 4.87 1.06 -14.50
CA VAL A 193 5.57 0.13 -15.41
C VAL A 193 6.13 -1.06 -14.64
N ALA A 194 6.75 -0.80 -13.47
CA ALA A 194 7.31 -1.86 -12.64
C ALA A 194 6.27 -2.88 -12.19
N VAL A 195 5.09 -2.41 -11.77
CA VAL A 195 3.99 -3.28 -11.31
C VAL A 195 3.40 -4.07 -12.49
N GLU A 196 3.16 -3.43 -13.63
CA GLU A 196 2.61 -4.10 -14.83
C GLU A 196 3.54 -5.22 -15.29
N VAL A 197 4.83 -4.91 -15.48
CA VAL A 197 5.83 -5.88 -15.90
C VAL A 197 6.06 -6.95 -14.83
N GLY A 198 6.14 -6.57 -13.56
CA GLY A 198 6.32 -7.49 -12.45
C GLY A 198 5.16 -8.50 -12.34
N MET A 199 3.91 -8.03 -12.46
CA MET A 199 2.74 -8.91 -12.46
C MET A 199 2.72 -9.84 -13.68
N ALA A 200 3.04 -9.33 -14.87
CA ALA A 200 3.10 -10.15 -16.07
C ALA A 200 4.17 -11.24 -15.94
N MET A 201 5.36 -10.90 -15.47
CA MET A 201 6.44 -11.87 -15.22
C MET A 201 6.05 -12.90 -14.16
N ALA A 202 5.52 -12.46 -13.02
CA ALA A 202 5.09 -13.35 -11.94
C ALA A 202 3.99 -14.31 -12.40
N SER A 203 3.01 -13.83 -13.17
CA SER A 203 1.93 -14.65 -13.73
C SER A 203 2.45 -15.71 -14.70
N LEU A 204 3.35 -15.33 -15.62
CA LEU A 204 3.96 -16.29 -16.56
C LEU A 204 4.79 -17.35 -15.82
N MET A 205 5.51 -16.95 -14.80
CA MET A 205 6.33 -17.87 -14.01
C MET A 205 5.47 -18.80 -13.14
N PHE A 206 4.37 -18.27 -12.58
CA PHE A 206 3.39 -19.08 -11.86
C PHE A 206 2.76 -20.15 -12.77
N ILE A 207 2.29 -19.76 -13.97
CA ILE A 207 1.74 -20.70 -14.95
C ILE A 207 2.77 -21.78 -15.30
N ARG A 208 4.00 -21.39 -15.58
CA ARG A 208 5.09 -22.33 -15.87
C ARG A 208 5.37 -23.30 -14.72
N ARG A 209 5.33 -22.81 -13.49
CA ARG A 209 5.54 -23.61 -12.29
C ARG A 209 4.40 -24.62 -12.10
N VAL A 210 3.13 -24.18 -12.22
CA VAL A 210 1.97 -25.05 -12.13
C VAL A 210 2.00 -26.13 -13.20
N THR A 211 2.27 -25.75 -14.47
CA THR A 211 2.36 -26.73 -15.57
C THR A 211 3.43 -27.79 -15.35
N ARG A 212 4.54 -27.44 -14.70
CA ARG A 212 5.62 -28.39 -14.41
C ARG A 212 5.32 -29.33 -13.24
N THR A 213 4.52 -28.89 -12.28
CA THR A 213 4.16 -29.66 -11.08
C THR A 213 2.89 -30.49 -11.28
N THR A 214 2.07 -30.14 -12.27
CA THR A 214 0.84 -30.89 -12.55
C THR A 214 1.16 -32.09 -13.46
N THR A 215 1.28 -33.26 -12.87
CA THR A 215 1.36 -34.54 -13.61
C THR A 215 -0.05 -35.10 -13.78
N VAL A 216 -0.54 -35.07 -15.00
CA VAL A 216 -1.80 -35.75 -15.37
C VAL A 216 -1.48 -37.20 -15.64
N THR A 217 -1.72 -38.11 -14.67
CA THR A 217 -1.58 -39.54 -14.86
C THR A 217 -2.94 -40.10 -15.29
N ARG A 218 -3.00 -40.68 -16.48
CA ARG A 218 -4.19 -41.46 -16.87
C ARG A 218 -4.27 -42.71 -15.99
N VAL A 219 -5.34 -42.83 -15.24
CA VAL A 219 -5.64 -44.04 -14.45
C VAL A 219 -6.20 -45.07 -15.43
N THR A 220 -5.37 -46.01 -15.86
CA THR A 220 -5.81 -47.16 -16.65
C THR A 220 -6.23 -48.31 -15.72
N PRO A 221 -7.11 -49.23 -16.17
CA PRO A 221 -7.45 -50.41 -15.36
C PRO A 221 -6.23 -51.19 -14.83
N GLU A 222 -5.18 -51.31 -15.64
CA GLU A 222 -3.91 -51.96 -15.25
C GLU A 222 -3.19 -51.21 -14.11
N TYR A 223 -3.35 -49.91 -13.99
CA TYR A 223 -2.77 -49.10 -12.91
C TYR A 223 -3.47 -49.36 -11.58
N ILE A 224 -4.77 -49.68 -11.63
CA ILE A 224 -5.59 -50.02 -10.47
C ILE A 224 -5.23 -51.42 -9.97
N GLU A 225 -5.08 -52.38 -10.88
CA GLU A 225 -4.69 -53.77 -10.57
C GLU A 225 -3.27 -53.87 -9.97
N ALA A 226 -2.37 -52.95 -10.35
CA ALA A 226 -1.01 -52.90 -9.80
C ALA A 226 -0.94 -52.39 -8.36
N GLY A 227 -2.05 -52.06 -7.69
CA GLY A 227 -2.13 -51.70 -6.28
C GLY A 227 -1.36 -50.42 -5.90
N ARG A 228 -1.07 -49.55 -6.86
CA ARG A 228 -0.36 -48.29 -6.56
C ARG A 228 -1.32 -47.31 -5.88
N PRO A 229 -0.85 -46.58 -4.86
CA PRO A 229 -1.70 -45.69 -4.10
C PRO A 229 -2.28 -44.63 -5.03
N HIS A 230 -3.61 -44.55 -5.06
CA HIS A 230 -4.29 -43.46 -5.73
C HIS A 230 -3.99 -42.18 -4.96
N ILE A 231 -3.27 -41.24 -5.56
CA ILE A 231 -3.19 -39.88 -5.05
C ILE A 231 -4.53 -39.25 -5.37
N LEU A 232 -5.53 -39.49 -4.53
CA LEU A 232 -6.72 -38.66 -4.48
C LEU A 232 -6.23 -37.30 -4.03
N LEU A 233 -6.19 -36.36 -4.95
CA LEU A 233 -6.10 -34.94 -4.60
C LEU A 233 -7.33 -34.64 -3.75
N THR A 234 -7.19 -34.70 -2.44
CA THR A 234 -8.09 -34.06 -1.52
C THR A 234 -7.90 -32.55 -1.71
N CYS A 235 -8.89 -31.96 -2.37
CA CYS A 235 -9.04 -30.51 -2.45
C CYS A 235 -9.22 -29.89 -1.06
#